data_858a1d37027df7c2de44c4cc2bb9af88
#
_entry.id   858a1d37027df7c2de44c4cc2bb9af88
#
_cell.length_a   1.000
_cell.length_b   1.000
_cell.length_c   1.000
_cell.angle_alpha   90.00
_cell.angle_beta   90.00
_cell.angle_gamma   90.00
#
_symmetry.space_group_name_H-M   'P 1'
#
loop_
_entity.id
_entity.type
_entity.pdbx_description
1 polymer ?
#
loop_
_entity_poly.entity_id
_entity_poly.type
_entity_poly.pdbx_seq_one_letter_code
_entity_poly.pdbx_strand_id
1 'polypeptide(L)'
;MNWFELGLGNVLTIKHGWSFKGEYFTDHGKYVLLTPGNAWESGGLKLKGDSEKYYSGDFPEEFLLKQGDMLVVMTDLKQTAPILGGAFIIPEDDRFLHNQRLGLITITHPDIVDKEFLYYVFNSPIFRAQIRGSATGATVRHTAPERIYKCKVPCPSDINTQRRIASILSAYDGLIENNNRRIDLLEESMRLLYREWFVRLRFPGHEHVRLVDGLPEGWEKRPLEKMCDLTMGQSPPSETYNTTGEGLPFHQGVTRVGDRFISHEMFCTTPNRVAEPGDILFSVRAPVGRINITLDKIIIGRGLSAIRSKTGNQ
;
A
#
# COMPACT_ATOMS: atom_id res chain seq x y z
N MET A 1 -2.82 33.68 12.52
CA MET A 1 -1.98 32.53 12.92
C MET A 1 -0.53 32.89 12.65
N ASN A 2 0.31 32.87 13.68
CA ASN A 2 1.74 33.10 13.50
C ASN A 2 2.45 31.78 13.24
N TRP A 3 3.20 31.73 12.15
CA TRP A 3 4.03 30.60 11.78
C TRP A 3 5.50 31.00 11.93
N PHE A 4 6.32 30.06 12.32
CA PHE A 4 7.78 30.22 12.37
C PHE A 4 8.46 29.00 11.75
N GLU A 5 9.74 29.15 11.46
CA GLU A 5 10.57 28.07 10.96
C GLU A 5 11.18 27.32 12.14
N LEU A 6 10.73 26.08 12.37
CA LEU A 6 11.20 25.21 13.44
C LEU A 6 12.37 24.36 12.96
N GLY A 7 13.53 24.49 13.61
CA GLY A 7 14.64 23.54 13.43
C GLY A 7 14.39 22.27 14.24
N LEU A 8 14.32 21.12 13.59
CA LEU A 8 13.95 19.86 14.25
C LEU A 8 14.93 19.47 15.36
N GLY A 9 16.23 19.73 15.20
CA GLY A 9 17.23 19.44 16.24
C GLY A 9 17.04 20.19 17.55
N ASN A 10 16.19 21.22 17.58
CA ASN A 10 15.91 22.00 18.79
C ASN A 10 14.81 21.35 19.66
N VAL A 11 14.04 20.40 19.11
CA VAL A 11 12.81 19.90 19.77
C VAL A 11 12.72 18.39 19.84
N LEU A 12 13.67 17.67 19.22
CA LEU A 12 13.67 16.21 19.24
C LEU A 12 15.08 15.60 19.24
N THR A 13 15.14 14.35 19.69
CA THR A 13 16.30 13.47 19.51
C THR A 13 15.87 12.20 18.78
N ILE A 14 16.83 11.54 18.12
CA ILE A 14 16.60 10.30 17.38
C ILE A 14 17.59 9.24 17.83
N LYS A 15 17.09 8.12 18.33
CA LYS A 15 17.87 6.94 18.73
C LYS A 15 17.86 5.92 17.59
N HIS A 16 19.05 5.43 17.20
CA HIS A 16 19.17 4.31 16.27
C HIS A 16 18.66 3.02 16.92
N GLY A 17 18.06 2.15 16.11
CA GLY A 17 17.71 0.81 16.51
C GLY A 17 18.93 -0.12 16.57
N TRP A 18 18.68 -1.38 16.94
CA TRP A 18 19.70 -2.39 17.11
C TRP A 18 19.92 -3.21 15.83
N SER A 19 21.16 -3.71 15.68
CA SER A 19 21.55 -4.57 14.55
C SER A 19 21.23 -6.03 14.87
N PHE A 20 20.04 -6.46 14.50
CA PHE A 20 19.59 -7.84 14.70
C PHE A 20 20.34 -8.82 13.80
N LYS A 21 20.78 -9.96 14.36
CA LYS A 21 21.52 -10.98 13.66
C LYS A 21 20.59 -11.80 12.75
N GLY A 22 20.98 -11.96 11.48
CA GLY A 22 20.16 -12.63 10.47
C GLY A 22 19.88 -14.11 10.74
N GLU A 23 20.73 -14.78 11.52
CA GLU A 23 20.56 -16.19 11.91
C GLU A 23 19.31 -16.48 12.76
N TYR A 24 18.77 -15.45 13.44
CA TYR A 24 17.55 -15.54 14.23
C TYR A 24 16.32 -14.99 13.53
N PHE A 25 16.41 -14.68 12.25
CA PHE A 25 15.24 -14.25 11.49
C PHE A 25 14.36 -15.44 11.18
N THR A 26 13.05 -15.27 11.41
CA THR A 26 12.02 -16.28 11.15
C THR A 26 10.85 -15.65 10.40
N ASP A 27 9.99 -16.49 9.84
CA ASP A 27 8.76 -16.10 9.14
C ASP A 27 7.52 -16.13 10.08
N HIS A 28 7.70 -16.56 11.33
CA HIS A 28 6.68 -16.55 12.38
C HIS A 28 7.32 -16.36 13.76
N GLY A 29 6.57 -15.87 14.72
CA GLY A 29 7.05 -15.66 16.09
C GLY A 29 6.24 -14.63 16.86
N LYS A 30 6.73 -14.28 18.06
CA LYS A 30 6.11 -13.27 18.92
C LYS A 30 6.47 -11.85 18.46
N TYR A 31 7.74 -11.63 18.14
CA TYR A 31 8.26 -10.28 17.91
C TYR A 31 8.47 -10.00 16.41
N VAL A 32 7.77 -8.99 15.92
CA VAL A 32 7.91 -8.50 14.54
C VAL A 32 9.11 -7.56 14.46
N LEU A 33 10.09 -7.91 13.63
CA LEU A 33 11.24 -7.06 13.36
C LEU A 33 10.88 -6.01 12.30
N LEU A 34 10.66 -4.77 12.73
CA LEU A 34 10.37 -3.68 11.82
C LEU A 34 11.58 -3.36 10.94
N THR A 35 11.31 -3.15 9.67
CA THR A 35 12.29 -2.78 8.65
C THR A 35 11.79 -1.56 7.88
N PRO A 36 12.61 -0.87 7.08
CA PRO A 36 12.13 0.22 6.23
C PRO A 36 10.90 -0.13 5.38
N GLY A 37 10.80 -1.39 4.93
CA GLY A 37 9.64 -1.86 4.17
C GLY A 37 8.33 -1.96 4.97
N ASN A 38 8.35 -1.70 6.27
CA ASN A 38 7.16 -1.55 7.11
C ASN A 38 6.65 -0.09 7.18
N ALA A 39 7.09 0.76 6.26
CA ALA A 39 6.54 2.10 6.08
C ALA A 39 5.82 2.20 4.72
N TRP A 40 4.68 2.86 4.71
CA TRP A 40 4.03 3.28 3.47
C TRP A 40 4.79 4.46 2.83
N GLU A 41 4.71 4.58 1.51
CA GLU A 41 5.29 5.73 0.81
C GLU A 41 4.64 7.07 1.23
N SER A 42 3.38 7.05 1.60
CA SER A 42 2.64 8.18 2.18
C SER A 42 2.94 8.45 3.65
N GLY A 43 3.68 7.57 4.32
CA GLY A 43 3.82 7.53 5.78
C GLY A 43 2.86 6.55 6.43
N GLY A 44 3.06 6.27 7.72
CA GLY A 44 2.29 5.28 8.47
C GLY A 44 2.89 3.87 8.44
N LEU A 45 2.51 3.05 9.41
CA LEU A 45 2.96 1.67 9.57
C LEU A 45 2.28 0.77 8.53
N LYS A 46 3.09 -0.02 7.83
CA LYS A 46 2.65 -1.05 6.88
C LYS A 46 2.89 -2.42 7.48
N LEU A 47 1.84 -3.10 7.88
CA LEU A 47 1.89 -4.52 8.22
C LEU A 47 1.83 -5.36 6.94
N LYS A 48 2.68 -6.39 6.86
CA LYS A 48 2.87 -7.21 5.64
C LYS A 48 2.19 -8.59 5.74
N GLY A 49 1.46 -8.85 6.83
CA GLY A 49 0.81 -10.14 7.07
C GLY A 49 1.82 -11.29 7.06
N ASP A 50 1.57 -12.30 6.23
CA ASP A 50 2.42 -13.50 6.11
C ASP A 50 3.86 -13.22 5.63
N SER A 51 4.15 -12.00 5.18
CA SER A 51 5.50 -11.58 4.74
C SER A 51 6.23 -10.77 5.81
N GLU A 52 5.74 -10.74 7.05
CA GLU A 52 6.45 -10.11 8.16
C GLU A 52 7.74 -10.87 8.49
N LYS A 53 8.72 -10.11 8.98
CA LYS A 53 9.94 -10.68 9.56
C LYS A 53 9.79 -10.75 11.07
N TYR A 54 10.03 -11.91 11.63
CA TYR A 54 10.05 -12.13 13.05
C TYR A 54 11.46 -12.34 13.56
N TYR A 55 11.66 -12.25 14.86
CA TYR A 55 12.95 -12.46 15.49
C TYR A 55 12.81 -13.37 16.71
N SER A 56 13.65 -14.42 16.78
CA SER A 56 13.62 -15.43 17.84
C SER A 56 14.83 -15.41 18.78
N GLY A 57 15.84 -14.57 18.50
CA GLY A 57 17.04 -14.45 19.33
C GLY A 57 16.87 -13.48 20.48
N ASP A 58 17.88 -13.43 21.35
CA ASP A 58 17.95 -12.45 22.44
C ASP A 58 18.20 -11.04 21.89
N PHE A 59 17.64 -10.04 22.55
CA PHE A 59 17.81 -8.62 22.20
C PHE A 59 17.72 -7.76 23.49
N PRO A 60 18.35 -6.58 23.51
CA PRO A 60 18.21 -5.66 24.63
C PRO A 60 16.78 -5.10 24.70
N GLU A 61 16.16 -5.13 25.88
CA GLU A 61 14.78 -4.74 26.13
C GLU A 61 14.46 -3.30 25.63
N GLU A 62 15.45 -2.42 25.68
CA GLU A 62 15.31 -1.03 25.20
C GLU A 62 15.00 -0.87 23.71
N PHE A 63 15.07 -1.96 22.92
CA PHE A 63 14.68 -2.01 21.50
C PHE A 63 13.33 -2.68 21.26
N LEU A 64 12.63 -3.08 22.33
CA LEU A 64 11.22 -3.44 22.27
C LEU A 64 10.39 -2.15 22.33
N LEU A 65 9.66 -1.90 21.24
CA LEU A 65 8.89 -0.68 21.05
C LEU A 65 7.59 -0.71 21.86
N LYS A 66 7.16 0.48 22.25
CA LYS A 66 5.92 0.69 23.02
C LYS A 66 4.87 1.39 22.16
N GLN A 67 3.60 1.20 22.53
CA GLN A 67 2.49 1.91 21.93
C GLN A 67 2.74 3.42 21.93
N GLY A 68 2.51 4.05 20.80
CA GLY A 68 2.74 5.46 20.62
C GLY A 68 4.18 5.83 20.24
N ASP A 69 5.17 4.94 20.27
CA ASP A 69 6.51 5.24 19.78
C ASP A 69 6.45 5.69 18.32
N MET A 70 7.16 6.77 17.99
CA MET A 70 7.22 7.31 16.63
C MET A 70 8.60 7.02 16.03
N LEU A 71 8.59 6.34 14.88
CA LEU A 71 9.81 6.01 14.16
C LEU A 71 9.90 6.74 12.83
N VAL A 72 11.13 7.02 12.41
CA VAL A 72 11.46 7.58 11.09
C VAL A 72 12.31 6.60 10.29
N VAL A 73 12.02 6.45 9.01
CA VAL A 73 12.80 5.62 8.09
C VAL A 73 14.11 6.31 7.73
N MET A 74 15.24 5.70 8.05
CA MET A 74 16.57 6.25 7.78
C MET A 74 17.30 5.58 6.62
N THR A 75 16.71 4.53 6.01
CA THR A 75 17.29 3.82 4.87
C THR A 75 16.21 3.44 3.86
N ASP A 76 16.46 3.69 2.59
CA ASP A 76 15.61 3.24 1.48
C ASP A 76 16.44 2.47 0.46
N LEU A 77 15.93 1.33 0.01
CA LEU A 77 16.60 0.46 -0.96
C LEU A 77 16.40 0.92 -2.42
N LYS A 78 15.48 1.86 -2.65
CA LYS A 78 15.22 2.44 -3.96
C LYS A 78 15.98 3.75 -4.13
N GLN A 79 16.56 3.97 -5.30
CA GLN A 79 17.27 5.21 -5.63
C GLN A 79 16.38 6.47 -5.51
N THR A 80 15.10 6.35 -5.86
CA THR A 80 14.09 7.42 -5.72
C THR A 80 13.75 7.75 -4.27
N ALA A 81 14.13 6.89 -3.33
CA ALA A 81 13.92 7.02 -1.89
C ALA A 81 12.46 7.38 -1.48
N PRO A 82 11.45 6.64 -1.95
CA PRO A 82 10.06 6.99 -1.73
C PRO A 82 9.63 6.90 -0.26
N ILE A 83 10.28 6.07 0.57
CA ILE A 83 9.95 5.92 2.00
C ILE A 83 10.93 6.65 2.93
N LEU A 84 12.07 7.15 2.42
CA LEU A 84 13.11 7.79 3.25
C LEU A 84 12.56 9.02 3.98
N GLY A 85 12.79 9.10 5.30
CA GLY A 85 12.30 10.18 6.16
C GLY A 85 10.82 10.04 6.54
N GLY A 86 10.10 9.02 6.02
CA GLY A 86 8.71 8.77 6.41
C GLY A 86 8.62 8.30 7.86
N ALA A 87 7.60 8.76 8.57
CA ALA A 87 7.35 8.38 9.95
C ALA A 87 6.12 7.49 10.09
N PHE A 88 6.13 6.66 11.13
CA PHE A 88 5.00 5.85 11.56
C PHE A 88 4.98 5.71 13.08
N ILE A 89 3.79 5.43 13.62
CA ILE A 89 3.55 5.29 15.06
C ILE A 89 3.25 3.82 15.37
N ILE A 90 3.76 3.32 16.49
CA ILE A 90 3.56 1.96 16.96
C ILE A 90 2.17 1.82 17.57
N PRO A 91 1.35 0.85 17.11
CA PRO A 91 -0.05 0.73 17.53
C PRO A 91 -0.26 -0.01 18.85
N GLU A 92 0.69 -0.84 19.29
CA GLU A 92 0.54 -1.71 20.46
C GLU A 92 1.88 -2.01 21.14
N ASP A 93 1.85 -2.37 22.42
CA ASP A 93 3.02 -2.74 23.22
C ASP A 93 3.54 -4.16 22.89
N ASP A 94 4.79 -4.40 23.25
CA ASP A 94 5.42 -5.73 23.39
C ASP A 94 5.40 -6.62 22.14
N ARG A 95 5.32 -6.03 20.94
CA ARG A 95 5.26 -6.77 19.69
C ARG A 95 6.36 -6.41 18.69
N PHE A 96 6.79 -5.16 18.65
CA PHE A 96 7.63 -4.63 17.58
C PHE A 96 9.05 -4.35 18.03
N LEU A 97 10.02 -4.74 17.21
CA LEU A 97 11.45 -4.54 17.46
C LEU A 97 12.03 -3.45 16.59
N HIS A 98 12.86 -2.58 17.18
CA HIS A 98 13.47 -1.42 16.59
C HIS A 98 14.78 -1.75 15.86
N ASN A 99 14.72 -1.88 14.53
CA ASN A 99 15.88 -2.13 13.66
C ASN A 99 16.76 -0.88 13.47
N GLN A 100 18.05 -1.06 13.30
CA GLN A 100 19.07 -0.01 13.07
C GLN A 100 18.79 0.94 11.89
N ARG A 101 17.96 0.55 10.94
CA ARG A 101 17.59 1.36 9.76
C ARG A 101 16.41 2.31 10.03
N LEU A 102 15.91 2.28 11.24
CA LEU A 102 14.84 3.13 11.74
C LEU A 102 15.38 3.98 12.88
N GLY A 103 14.85 5.18 13.05
CA GLY A 103 15.17 6.07 14.15
C GLY A 103 13.97 6.28 15.07
N LEU A 104 14.11 6.01 16.36
CA LEU A 104 13.09 6.31 17.36
C LEU A 104 13.16 7.79 17.71
N ILE A 105 12.08 8.50 17.48
CA ILE A 105 11.96 9.94 17.72
C ILE A 105 11.48 10.16 19.16
N THR A 106 12.24 10.94 19.92
CA THR A 106 11.85 11.44 21.25
C THR A 106 11.73 12.95 21.21
N ILE A 107 10.59 13.49 21.56
CA ILE A 107 10.36 14.94 21.64
C ILE A 107 10.93 15.44 22.95
N THR A 108 11.84 16.43 22.88
CA THR A 108 12.50 17.03 24.04
C THR A 108 11.78 18.28 24.56
N HIS A 109 10.99 18.92 23.69
CA HIS A 109 10.24 20.15 24.02
C HIS A 109 8.77 20.03 23.62
N PRO A 110 7.97 19.28 24.40
CA PRO A 110 6.53 19.07 24.11
C PRO A 110 5.68 20.32 24.31
N ASP A 111 6.25 21.37 24.91
CA ASP A 111 5.68 22.71 25.01
C ASP A 111 5.77 23.51 23.70
N ILE A 112 6.74 23.18 22.83
CA ILE A 112 6.97 23.85 21.54
C ILE A 112 6.30 23.10 20.40
N VAL A 113 6.37 21.77 20.40
CA VAL A 113 5.87 20.95 19.30
C VAL A 113 5.03 19.77 19.78
N ASP A 114 3.86 19.60 19.17
CA ASP A 114 2.98 18.48 19.38
C ASP A 114 3.43 17.24 18.59
N LYS A 115 3.36 16.07 19.20
CA LYS A 115 3.84 14.81 18.61
C LYS A 115 3.05 14.39 17.37
N GLU A 116 1.73 14.48 17.40
CA GLU A 116 0.88 14.10 16.29
C GLU A 116 1.03 15.08 15.12
N PHE A 117 1.16 16.39 15.42
CA PHE A 117 1.49 17.39 14.41
C PHE A 117 2.83 17.06 13.75
N LEU A 118 3.84 16.70 14.54
CA LEU A 118 5.16 16.37 14.03
C LEU A 118 5.15 15.13 13.14
N TYR A 119 4.31 14.12 13.46
CA TYR A 119 4.09 12.97 12.60
C TYR A 119 3.65 13.38 11.18
N TYR A 120 2.72 14.32 11.05
CA TYR A 120 2.29 14.83 9.74
C TYR A 120 3.37 15.67 9.07
N VAL A 121 4.15 16.41 9.83
CA VAL A 121 5.32 17.16 9.30
C VAL A 121 6.32 16.19 8.66
N PHE A 122 6.67 15.09 9.33
CA PHE A 122 7.59 14.07 8.80
C PHE A 122 7.07 13.41 7.51
N ASN A 123 5.77 13.29 7.37
CA ASN A 123 5.13 12.72 6.19
C ASN A 123 4.78 13.77 5.11
N SER A 124 5.10 15.05 5.36
CA SER A 124 4.86 16.13 4.40
C SER A 124 5.88 16.15 3.25
N PRO A 125 5.47 16.61 2.05
CA PRO A 125 6.38 16.79 0.92
C PRO A 125 7.57 17.70 1.23
N ILE A 126 7.37 18.73 2.05
CA ILE A 126 8.39 19.74 2.43
C ILE A 126 9.53 19.06 3.19
N PHE A 127 9.24 18.30 4.23
CA PHE A 127 10.27 17.59 4.99
C PHE A 127 10.92 16.49 4.16
N ARG A 128 10.11 15.68 3.45
CA ARG A 128 10.59 14.57 2.63
C ARG A 128 11.53 15.03 1.50
N ALA A 129 11.29 16.19 0.92
CA ALA A 129 12.18 16.80 -0.08
C ALA A 129 13.56 17.16 0.52
N GLN A 130 13.60 17.74 1.71
CA GLN A 130 14.87 18.07 2.40
C GLN A 130 15.67 16.80 2.71
N ILE A 131 15.01 15.75 3.21
CA ILE A 131 15.65 14.46 3.52
C ILE A 131 16.20 13.82 2.25
N ARG A 132 15.41 13.72 1.17
CA ARG A 132 15.89 13.16 -0.11
C ARG A 132 17.05 13.97 -0.70
N GLY A 133 16.98 15.31 -0.63
CA GLY A 133 18.03 16.19 -1.11
C GLY A 133 19.35 16.07 -0.35
N SER A 134 19.30 15.74 0.95
CA SER A 134 20.47 15.56 1.81
C SER A 134 20.94 14.11 1.94
N ALA A 135 20.21 13.14 1.36
CA ALA A 135 20.51 11.72 1.48
C ALA A 135 21.82 11.32 0.77
N THR A 136 22.52 10.34 1.33
CA THR A 136 23.73 9.75 0.78
C THR A 136 23.47 8.35 0.21
N GLY A 137 24.41 7.86 -0.60
CA GLY A 137 24.34 6.55 -1.26
C GLY A 137 23.73 6.64 -2.66
N ALA A 138 24.30 5.89 -3.62
CA ALA A 138 23.88 5.89 -5.01
C ALA A 138 22.66 4.99 -5.25
N THR A 139 22.71 3.74 -4.77
CA THR A 139 21.65 2.73 -4.96
C THR A 139 20.77 2.63 -3.72
N VAL A 140 21.39 2.50 -2.56
CA VAL A 140 20.72 2.52 -1.25
C VAL A 140 20.86 3.91 -0.66
N ARG A 141 19.74 4.55 -0.41
CA ARG A 141 19.69 5.93 0.10
C ARG A 141 19.63 5.91 1.62
N HIS A 142 20.48 6.73 2.26
CA HIS A 142 20.57 6.83 3.72
C HIS A 142 20.45 8.27 4.19
N THR A 143 19.81 8.44 5.33
CA THR A 143 19.89 9.65 6.14
C THR A 143 20.40 9.30 7.54
N ALA A 144 20.71 10.32 8.34
CA ALA A 144 21.18 10.18 9.71
C ALA A 144 20.50 11.23 10.59
N PRO A 145 20.46 11.04 11.93
CA PRO A 145 19.85 11.98 12.86
C PRO A 145 20.34 13.42 12.66
N GLU A 146 21.63 13.62 12.42
CA GLU A 146 22.24 14.95 12.24
C GLU A 146 21.72 15.69 11.00
N ARG A 147 21.29 14.95 9.97
CA ARG A 147 20.66 15.52 8.77
C ARG A 147 19.21 15.90 9.03
N ILE A 148 18.50 15.07 9.80
CA ILE A 148 17.12 15.33 10.22
C ILE A 148 17.10 16.57 11.14
N TYR A 149 18.04 16.68 12.08
CA TYR A 149 18.15 17.85 12.97
C TYR A 149 18.35 19.16 12.23
N LYS A 150 19.02 19.15 11.07
CA LYS A 150 19.22 20.33 10.22
C LYS A 150 17.99 20.72 9.41
N CYS A 151 16.99 19.88 9.32
CA CYS A 151 15.76 20.19 8.60
C CYS A 151 14.99 21.29 9.34
N LYS A 152 14.41 22.16 8.55
CA LYS A 152 13.58 23.28 9.02
C LYS A 152 12.18 23.12 8.42
N VAL A 153 11.18 23.26 9.25
CA VAL A 153 9.78 23.05 8.87
C VAL A 153 8.90 24.18 9.35
N PRO A 154 7.85 24.54 8.61
CA PRO A 154 6.89 25.51 9.09
C PRO A 154 6.11 24.94 10.28
N CYS A 155 6.01 25.73 11.35
CA CYS A 155 5.34 25.33 12.57
C CYS A 155 4.49 26.49 13.11
N PRO A 156 3.19 26.26 13.47
CA PRO A 156 2.41 27.22 14.21
C PRO A 156 3.01 27.47 15.59
N SER A 157 3.09 28.72 16.02
CA SER A 157 3.61 29.08 17.34
C SER A 157 2.69 28.65 18.51
N ASP A 158 1.41 28.47 18.23
CA ASP A 158 0.42 28.00 19.21
C ASP A 158 0.25 26.48 19.14
N ILE A 159 0.55 25.80 20.23
CA ILE A 159 0.45 24.34 20.35
C ILE A 159 -1.00 23.83 20.14
N ASN A 160 -2.01 24.60 20.51
CA ASN A 160 -3.40 24.22 20.30
C ASN A 160 -3.75 24.24 18.80
N THR A 161 -3.17 25.15 18.04
CA THR A 161 -3.28 25.17 16.58
C THR A 161 -2.64 23.93 15.96
N GLN A 162 -1.47 23.49 16.45
CA GLN A 162 -0.82 22.25 16.00
C GLN A 162 -1.70 21.03 16.27
N ARG A 163 -2.23 20.90 17.49
CA ARG A 163 -3.15 19.81 17.87
C ARG A 163 -4.41 19.80 17.02
N ARG A 164 -4.97 20.98 16.73
CA ARG A 164 -6.15 21.08 15.86
C ARG A 164 -5.88 20.62 14.45
N ILE A 165 -4.71 20.98 13.88
CA ILE A 165 -4.29 20.50 12.55
C ILE A 165 -4.14 18.99 12.57
N ALA A 166 -3.41 18.44 13.55
CA ALA A 166 -3.20 17.03 13.71
C ALA A 166 -4.54 16.26 13.85
N SER A 167 -5.45 16.74 14.69
CA SER A 167 -6.77 16.15 14.89
C SER A 167 -7.61 16.09 13.60
N ILE A 168 -7.56 17.12 12.77
CA ILE A 168 -8.26 17.12 11.47
C ILE A 168 -7.66 16.05 10.56
N LEU A 169 -6.33 16.00 10.45
CA LEU A 169 -5.64 15.04 9.58
C LEU A 169 -5.85 13.60 10.07
N SER A 170 -5.76 13.35 11.37
CA SER A 170 -5.98 12.01 11.94
C SER A 170 -7.42 11.52 11.76
N ALA A 171 -8.40 12.43 11.76
CA ALA A 171 -9.79 12.06 11.45
C ALA A 171 -9.93 11.56 10.00
N TYR A 172 -9.21 12.16 9.03
CA TYR A 172 -9.18 11.66 7.65
C TYR A 172 -8.45 10.31 7.55
N ASP A 173 -7.33 10.14 8.23
CA ASP A 173 -6.61 8.86 8.26
C ASP A 173 -7.50 7.75 8.84
N GLY A 174 -8.19 8.03 9.94
CA GLY A 174 -9.15 7.10 10.55
C GLY A 174 -10.33 6.76 9.62
N LEU A 175 -10.82 7.72 8.82
CA LEU A 175 -11.85 7.46 7.80
C LEU A 175 -11.32 6.56 6.68
N ILE A 176 -10.11 6.80 6.20
CA ILE A 176 -9.45 5.99 5.17
C ILE A 176 -9.27 4.56 5.67
N GLU A 177 -8.72 4.38 6.86
CA GLU A 177 -8.52 3.06 7.48
C GLU A 177 -9.85 2.31 7.66
N ASN A 178 -10.87 2.98 8.20
CA ASN A 178 -12.19 2.38 8.38
C ASN A 178 -12.84 1.97 7.06
N ASN A 179 -12.71 2.80 6.02
CA ASN A 179 -13.24 2.47 4.70
C ASN A 179 -12.49 1.30 4.06
N ASN A 180 -11.16 1.25 4.16
CA ASN A 180 -10.37 0.11 3.68
C ASN A 180 -10.80 -1.19 4.38
N ARG A 181 -10.92 -1.17 5.72
CA ARG A 181 -11.41 -2.32 6.48
C ARG A 181 -12.83 -2.75 6.06
N ARG A 182 -13.72 -1.80 5.79
CA ARG A 182 -15.07 -2.11 5.29
C ARG A 182 -15.02 -2.75 3.91
N ILE A 183 -14.14 -2.29 3.02
CA ILE A 183 -13.94 -2.90 1.70
C ILE A 183 -13.48 -4.36 1.86
N ASP A 184 -12.46 -4.61 2.67
CA ASP A 184 -11.94 -5.96 2.92
C ASP A 184 -13.02 -6.90 3.46
N LEU A 185 -13.81 -6.45 4.44
CA LEU A 185 -14.91 -7.24 5.02
C LEU A 185 -16.04 -7.51 4.03
N LEU A 186 -16.38 -6.54 3.18
CA LEU A 186 -17.39 -6.73 2.13
C LEU A 186 -16.91 -7.70 1.06
N GLU A 187 -15.65 -7.62 0.64
CA GLU A 187 -15.06 -8.57 -0.31
C GLU A 187 -15.01 -9.99 0.25
N GLU A 188 -14.62 -10.15 1.52
CA GLU A 188 -14.66 -11.45 2.20
C GLU A 188 -16.10 -12.00 2.27
N SER A 189 -17.07 -11.16 2.63
CA SER A 189 -18.48 -11.54 2.66
C SER A 189 -18.98 -12.00 1.29
N MET A 190 -18.62 -11.30 0.21
CA MET A 190 -18.97 -11.71 -1.15
C MET A 190 -18.34 -13.04 -1.52
N ARG A 191 -17.07 -13.28 -1.18
CA ARG A 191 -16.38 -14.57 -1.43
C ARG A 191 -17.05 -15.72 -0.68
N LEU A 192 -17.47 -15.48 0.58
CA LEU A 192 -18.20 -16.48 1.37
C LEU A 192 -19.56 -16.78 0.77
N LEU A 193 -20.36 -15.76 0.41
CA LEU A 193 -21.65 -15.94 -0.27
C LEU A 193 -21.51 -16.70 -1.59
N TYR A 194 -20.54 -16.34 -2.42
CA TYR A 194 -20.28 -17.06 -3.67
C TYR A 194 -19.98 -18.53 -3.40
N ARG A 195 -19.14 -18.83 -2.40
CA ARG A 195 -18.80 -20.20 -2.01
C ARG A 195 -20.03 -20.98 -1.54
N GLU A 196 -20.85 -20.38 -0.68
CA GLU A 196 -22.08 -21.04 -0.19
C GLU A 196 -23.07 -21.29 -1.32
N TRP A 197 -23.35 -20.29 -2.16
CA TRP A 197 -24.40 -20.38 -3.16
C TRP A 197 -24.01 -21.19 -4.38
N PHE A 198 -22.82 -20.97 -4.92
CA PHE A 198 -22.42 -21.51 -6.23
C PHE A 198 -21.47 -22.72 -6.14
N VAL A 199 -20.72 -22.85 -5.05
CA VAL A 199 -19.83 -24.00 -4.86
C VAL A 199 -20.47 -25.07 -3.98
N ARG A 200 -21.11 -24.65 -2.86
CA ARG A 200 -21.78 -25.55 -1.94
C ARG A 200 -23.27 -25.75 -2.27
N LEU A 201 -23.80 -24.98 -3.21
CA LEU A 201 -25.19 -24.98 -3.65
C LEU A 201 -26.21 -24.70 -2.53
N ARG A 202 -25.78 -23.92 -1.51
CA ARG A 202 -26.59 -23.52 -0.35
C ARG A 202 -27.14 -22.11 -0.52
N PHE A 203 -27.83 -21.84 -1.62
CA PHE A 203 -28.50 -20.56 -1.89
C PHE A 203 -29.86 -20.51 -1.21
N PRO A 204 -30.48 -19.35 -1.00
CA PRO A 204 -31.81 -19.23 -0.39
C PRO A 204 -32.84 -20.06 -1.14
N GLY A 205 -33.53 -21.00 -0.42
CA GLY A 205 -34.53 -21.90 -0.96
C GLY A 205 -33.97 -23.20 -1.58
N HIS A 206 -32.66 -23.45 -1.46
CA HIS A 206 -32.00 -24.64 -2.00
C HIS A 206 -32.63 -25.95 -1.46
N GLU A 207 -33.17 -25.95 -0.25
CA GLU A 207 -33.85 -27.11 0.37
C GLU A 207 -35.12 -27.51 -0.35
N HIS A 208 -35.69 -26.66 -1.20
CA HIS A 208 -36.88 -26.92 -2.02
C HIS A 208 -36.54 -27.22 -3.48
N VAL A 209 -35.27 -27.19 -3.86
CA VAL A 209 -34.81 -27.40 -5.23
C VAL A 209 -34.24 -28.80 -5.37
N ARG A 210 -34.74 -29.56 -6.33
CA ARG A 210 -34.23 -30.90 -6.66
C ARG A 210 -32.85 -30.80 -7.30
N LEU A 211 -31.93 -31.68 -6.92
CA LEU A 211 -30.65 -31.85 -7.60
C LEU A 211 -30.78 -32.86 -8.76
N VAL A 212 -30.37 -32.46 -9.96
CA VAL A 212 -30.28 -33.28 -11.15
C VAL A 212 -28.83 -33.29 -11.61
N ASP A 213 -28.19 -34.44 -11.70
CA ASP A 213 -26.78 -34.62 -12.07
C ASP A 213 -25.81 -33.74 -11.23
N GLY A 214 -26.12 -33.55 -9.93
CA GLY A 214 -25.31 -32.77 -9.00
C GLY A 214 -25.43 -31.26 -9.15
N LEU A 215 -26.41 -30.80 -9.93
CA LEU A 215 -26.76 -29.37 -10.07
C LEU A 215 -28.21 -29.13 -9.63
N PRO A 216 -28.53 -27.93 -9.12
CA PRO A 216 -29.91 -27.53 -8.90
C PRO A 216 -30.73 -27.61 -10.20
N GLU A 217 -31.95 -28.03 -10.11
CA GLU A 217 -32.86 -28.11 -11.28
C GLU A 217 -32.94 -26.74 -11.98
N GLY A 218 -32.76 -26.70 -13.29
CA GLY A 218 -32.69 -25.50 -14.10
C GLY A 218 -31.29 -24.89 -14.23
N TRP A 219 -30.29 -25.42 -13.52
CA TRP A 219 -28.90 -25.01 -13.69
C TRP A 219 -28.20 -25.90 -14.71
N GLU A 220 -27.32 -25.29 -15.52
CA GLU A 220 -26.53 -26.02 -16.51
C GLU A 220 -25.06 -25.54 -16.49
N LYS A 221 -24.13 -26.43 -16.81
CA LYS A 221 -22.74 -26.11 -17.07
C LYS A 221 -22.56 -25.71 -18.53
N ARG A 222 -22.05 -24.47 -18.75
CA ARG A 222 -21.74 -24.00 -20.10
C ARG A 222 -20.25 -23.60 -20.21
N PRO A 223 -19.61 -23.80 -21.35
CA PRO A 223 -18.30 -23.24 -21.63
C PRO A 223 -18.33 -21.71 -21.53
N LEU A 224 -17.27 -21.12 -20.97
CA LEU A 224 -17.18 -19.66 -20.77
C LEU A 224 -17.33 -18.88 -22.09
N GLU A 225 -16.81 -19.41 -23.20
CA GLU A 225 -16.93 -18.84 -24.55
C GLU A 225 -18.36 -18.63 -25.04
N LYS A 226 -19.32 -19.41 -24.52
CA LYS A 226 -20.74 -19.22 -24.85
C LYS A 226 -21.39 -18.10 -24.07
N MET A 227 -20.81 -17.75 -22.91
CA MET A 227 -21.36 -16.73 -22.01
C MET A 227 -20.63 -15.39 -22.13
N CYS A 228 -19.37 -15.42 -22.53
CA CYS A 228 -18.51 -14.22 -22.57
C CYS A 228 -17.77 -14.14 -23.92
N ASP A 229 -17.50 -12.91 -24.33
CA ASP A 229 -16.54 -12.61 -25.39
C ASP A 229 -15.15 -12.50 -24.76
N LEU A 230 -14.17 -13.19 -25.36
CA LEU A 230 -12.78 -13.22 -24.91
C LEU A 230 -11.92 -12.51 -25.95
N THR A 231 -11.31 -11.38 -25.58
CA THR A 231 -10.36 -10.67 -26.40
C THR A 231 -8.96 -10.86 -25.87
N MET A 232 -8.15 -11.64 -26.58
CA MET A 232 -6.72 -11.78 -26.26
C MET A 232 -5.96 -10.53 -26.62
N GLY A 233 -5.15 -10.00 -25.70
CA GLY A 233 -4.35 -8.81 -25.92
C GLY A 233 -3.19 -9.06 -26.87
N GLN A 234 -2.79 -8.00 -27.56
CA GLN A 234 -1.65 -7.97 -28.47
C GLN A 234 -0.91 -6.65 -28.27
N SER A 235 0.42 -6.73 -28.06
CA SER A 235 1.22 -5.54 -27.86
C SER A 235 1.38 -4.78 -29.17
N PRO A 236 1.07 -3.47 -29.18
CA PRO A 236 1.42 -2.59 -30.31
C PRO A 236 2.95 -2.45 -30.46
N PRO A 237 3.43 -1.84 -31.55
CA PRO A 237 4.83 -1.50 -31.71
C PRO A 237 5.32 -0.55 -30.59
N SER A 238 6.51 -0.80 -30.05
CA SER A 238 7.02 -0.07 -28.88
C SER A 238 7.27 1.41 -29.10
N GLU A 239 7.53 1.80 -30.36
CA GLU A 239 7.71 3.19 -30.81
C GLU A 239 6.44 4.06 -30.65
N THR A 240 5.28 3.43 -30.46
CA THR A 240 4.00 4.13 -30.28
C THR A 240 3.65 4.39 -28.80
N TYR A 241 4.54 3.95 -27.86
CA TYR A 241 4.31 4.11 -26.43
C TYR A 241 4.78 5.49 -25.96
N ASN A 242 4.02 6.06 -25.02
CA ASN A 242 4.37 7.33 -24.39
C ASN A 242 3.88 7.39 -22.93
N THR A 243 4.40 8.36 -22.20
CA THR A 243 3.99 8.69 -20.83
C THR A 243 3.38 10.09 -20.74
N THR A 244 3.12 10.71 -21.90
CA THR A 244 2.56 12.08 -22.01
C THR A 244 1.04 12.09 -22.02
N GLY A 245 0.39 10.92 -22.07
CA GLY A 245 -1.06 10.81 -22.11
C GLY A 245 -1.66 10.81 -23.51
N GLU A 246 -0.83 10.69 -24.57
CA GLU A 246 -1.33 10.67 -25.96
C GLU A 246 -1.87 9.29 -26.33
N GLY A 247 -3.10 9.25 -26.86
CA GLY A 247 -3.78 8.03 -27.25
C GLY A 247 -4.53 7.36 -26.11
N LEU A 248 -4.68 6.04 -26.16
CA LEU A 248 -5.36 5.26 -25.14
C LEU A 248 -4.37 4.71 -24.09
N PRO A 249 -4.78 4.56 -22.82
CA PRO A 249 -3.97 3.86 -21.84
C PRO A 249 -3.60 2.46 -22.31
N PHE A 250 -2.36 2.05 -22.08
CA PHE A 250 -1.82 0.75 -22.50
C PHE A 250 -1.30 -0.06 -21.33
N HIS A 251 -1.74 -1.31 -21.25
CA HIS A 251 -1.31 -2.27 -20.23
C HIS A 251 -0.76 -3.54 -20.86
N GLN A 252 0.55 -3.75 -20.72
CA GLN A 252 1.25 -4.94 -21.24
C GLN A 252 0.87 -6.21 -20.46
N GLY A 253 0.60 -6.07 -19.16
CA GLY A 253 0.32 -7.15 -18.22
C GLY A 253 -0.10 -6.58 -16.87
N VAL A 254 0.10 -7.35 -15.80
CA VAL A 254 -0.31 -7.00 -14.42
C VAL A 254 0.64 -6.03 -13.69
N THR A 255 1.59 -5.44 -14.37
CA THR A 255 2.45 -4.42 -13.80
C THR A 255 1.58 -3.20 -13.45
N ARG A 256 1.42 -2.88 -12.16
CA ARG A 256 0.60 -1.75 -11.67
C ARG A 256 -0.91 -1.98 -11.68
N VAL A 257 -1.28 -3.21 -11.50
CA VAL A 257 -2.64 -3.62 -11.24
C VAL A 257 -2.92 -3.34 -9.77
N GLY A 258 -3.82 -2.39 -9.47
CA GLY A 258 -4.39 -2.18 -8.14
C GLY A 258 -5.20 -3.41 -7.71
N ASP A 259 -5.74 -3.41 -6.51
CA ASP A 259 -6.44 -4.58 -5.98
C ASP A 259 -7.70 -4.92 -6.81
N ARG A 260 -8.40 -3.93 -7.35
CA ARG A 260 -9.62 -4.15 -8.15
C ARG A 260 -9.60 -3.39 -9.48
N PHE A 261 -9.12 -2.15 -9.50
CA PHE A 261 -9.08 -1.29 -10.68
C PHE A 261 -7.65 -1.00 -11.08
N ILE A 262 -7.42 -0.79 -12.38
CA ILE A 262 -6.10 -0.46 -12.91
C ILE A 262 -5.87 1.05 -12.91
N SER A 263 -4.62 1.46 -12.67
CA SER A 263 -4.16 2.85 -12.85
C SER A 263 -3.31 2.97 -14.12
N HIS A 264 -3.35 4.13 -14.79
CA HIS A 264 -2.72 4.35 -16.08
C HIS A 264 -1.45 5.18 -15.94
N GLU A 265 -0.35 4.70 -16.52
CA GLU A 265 0.93 5.43 -16.57
C GLU A 265 1.57 5.36 -17.96
N MET A 266 1.14 4.43 -18.80
CA MET A 266 1.62 4.27 -20.16
C MET A 266 0.45 4.40 -21.14
N PHE A 267 0.67 5.06 -22.23
CA PHE A 267 -0.30 5.31 -23.28
C PHE A 267 0.24 4.86 -24.64
N CYS A 268 -0.64 4.65 -25.59
CA CYS A 268 -0.25 4.23 -26.93
C CYS A 268 -1.17 4.92 -27.97
N THR A 269 -0.56 5.46 -29.01
CA THR A 269 -1.27 6.17 -30.08
C THR A 269 -1.86 5.25 -31.14
N THR A 270 -1.41 3.97 -31.18
CA THR A 270 -1.89 3.00 -32.17
C THR A 270 -2.67 1.88 -31.48
N PRO A 271 -4.01 1.96 -31.41
CA PRO A 271 -4.83 0.93 -30.81
C PRO A 271 -4.80 -0.36 -31.66
N ASN A 272 -4.60 -1.51 -31.00
CA ASN A 272 -4.62 -2.83 -31.64
C ASN A 272 -5.75 -3.69 -31.04
N ARG A 273 -5.59 -4.16 -29.80
CA ARG A 273 -6.60 -4.89 -29.04
C ARG A 273 -7.06 -4.04 -27.87
N VAL A 274 -8.35 -3.84 -27.77
CA VAL A 274 -8.95 -2.89 -26.84
C VAL A 274 -9.88 -3.63 -25.88
N ALA A 275 -9.84 -3.22 -24.60
CA ALA A 275 -10.86 -3.52 -23.62
C ALA A 275 -11.71 -2.26 -23.39
N GLU A 276 -13.01 -2.44 -23.23
CA GLU A 276 -13.97 -1.36 -22.99
C GLU A 276 -14.25 -1.21 -21.46
N PRO A 277 -14.77 -0.07 -21.03
CA PRO A 277 -15.15 0.12 -19.63
C PRO A 277 -16.06 -1.00 -19.12
N GLY A 278 -15.72 -1.54 -17.94
CA GLY A 278 -16.43 -2.66 -17.32
C GLY A 278 -15.88 -4.04 -17.69
N ASP A 279 -15.01 -4.18 -18.69
CA ASP A 279 -14.42 -5.47 -19.03
C ASP A 279 -13.56 -5.99 -17.85
N ILE A 280 -13.66 -7.30 -17.61
CA ILE A 280 -12.79 -8.00 -16.68
C ILE A 280 -11.48 -8.31 -17.39
N LEU A 281 -10.39 -7.80 -16.84
CA LEU A 281 -9.03 -8.08 -17.32
C LEU A 281 -8.48 -9.30 -16.57
N PHE A 282 -8.01 -10.27 -17.34
CA PHE A 282 -7.43 -11.50 -16.79
C PHE A 282 -5.97 -11.63 -17.23
N SER A 283 -5.05 -11.85 -16.29
CA SER A 283 -3.66 -12.06 -16.63
C SER A 283 -3.43 -13.48 -17.16
N VAL A 284 -2.88 -13.56 -18.37
CA VAL A 284 -2.56 -14.83 -19.06
C VAL A 284 -1.07 -15.17 -19.03
N ARG A 285 -0.24 -14.29 -18.43
CA ARG A 285 1.18 -14.51 -18.18
C ARG A 285 1.49 -14.33 -16.70
N ALA A 286 2.66 -14.82 -16.28
CA ALA A 286 3.08 -14.80 -14.87
C ALA A 286 3.08 -13.37 -14.27
N PRO A 287 2.45 -13.17 -13.11
CA PRO A 287 1.59 -14.10 -12.39
C PRO A 287 0.24 -14.29 -13.06
N VAL A 288 -0.10 -15.55 -13.41
CA VAL A 288 -1.36 -15.90 -14.10
C VAL A 288 -2.53 -15.84 -13.11
N GLY A 289 -3.73 -15.48 -13.61
CA GLY A 289 -4.97 -15.56 -12.83
C GLY A 289 -5.31 -14.30 -12.03
N ARG A 290 -4.55 -13.21 -12.14
CA ARG A 290 -4.96 -11.94 -11.57
C ARG A 290 -6.10 -11.32 -12.34
N ILE A 291 -7.07 -10.79 -11.61
CA ILE A 291 -8.29 -10.21 -12.15
C ILE A 291 -8.36 -8.73 -11.76
N ASN A 292 -8.71 -7.89 -12.74
CA ASN A 292 -9.05 -6.49 -12.53
C ASN A 292 -10.22 -6.08 -13.41
N ILE A 293 -10.75 -4.91 -13.16
CA ILE A 293 -11.80 -4.27 -13.95
C ILE A 293 -11.23 -2.98 -14.53
N THR A 294 -11.40 -2.76 -15.83
CA THR A 294 -11.08 -1.46 -16.39
C THR A 294 -12.28 -0.52 -16.30
N LEU A 295 -12.03 0.72 -15.86
CA LEU A 295 -13.03 1.79 -15.85
C LEU A 295 -13.01 2.59 -17.15
N ASP A 296 -11.93 2.48 -17.91
CA ASP A 296 -11.69 3.24 -19.14
C ASP A 296 -11.48 2.28 -20.30
N LYS A 297 -11.62 2.85 -21.52
CA LYS A 297 -11.23 2.18 -22.74
C LYS A 297 -9.70 2.12 -22.82
N ILE A 298 -9.13 0.92 -22.89
CA ILE A 298 -7.70 0.69 -22.81
C ILE A 298 -7.20 -0.27 -23.89
N ILE A 299 -5.93 -0.17 -24.24
CA ILE A 299 -5.23 -1.15 -25.07
C ILE A 299 -4.63 -2.24 -24.17
N ILE A 300 -4.86 -3.50 -24.54
CA ILE A 300 -4.35 -4.66 -23.80
C ILE A 300 -3.24 -5.38 -24.57
N GLY A 301 -2.09 -5.54 -23.89
CA GLY A 301 -0.93 -6.25 -24.41
C GLY A 301 -1.00 -7.76 -24.18
N ARG A 302 0.02 -8.49 -24.67
CA ARG A 302 0.10 -9.97 -24.67
C ARG A 302 -0.01 -10.66 -23.31
N GLY A 303 0.08 -9.92 -22.21
CA GLY A 303 -0.05 -10.45 -20.85
C GLY A 303 -1.47 -10.46 -20.31
N LEU A 304 -2.42 -9.88 -21.04
CA LEU A 304 -3.81 -9.71 -20.60
C LEU A 304 -4.80 -10.29 -21.64
N SER A 305 -5.96 -10.69 -21.13
CA SER A 305 -7.17 -10.86 -21.92
C SER A 305 -8.30 -10.03 -21.32
N ALA A 306 -9.22 -9.53 -22.14
CA ALA A 306 -10.46 -8.90 -21.71
C ALA A 306 -11.61 -9.89 -21.83
N ILE A 307 -12.44 -9.96 -20.81
CA ILE A 307 -13.61 -10.83 -20.72
C ILE A 307 -14.83 -9.93 -20.59
N ARG A 308 -15.80 -10.08 -21.49
CA ARG A 308 -17.05 -9.33 -21.50
C ARG A 308 -18.25 -10.26 -21.54
N SER A 309 -19.20 -10.05 -20.64
CA SER A 309 -20.45 -10.80 -20.63
C SER A 309 -21.28 -10.52 -21.91
N LYS A 310 -21.80 -11.56 -22.53
CA LYS A 310 -22.74 -11.46 -23.67
C LYS A 310 -24.15 -11.04 -23.24
N THR A 311 -24.45 -11.18 -21.96
CA THR A 311 -25.77 -10.87 -21.39
C THR A 311 -25.84 -9.48 -20.75
N GLY A 312 -24.72 -8.74 -20.72
CA GLY A 312 -24.63 -7.42 -20.10
C GLY A 312 -24.50 -7.45 -18.56
N ASN A 313 -24.58 -8.61 -17.93
CA ASN A 313 -24.33 -8.80 -16.50
C ASN A 313 -22.85 -9.16 -16.30
N GLN A 314 -22.05 -8.20 -15.92
CA GLN A 314 -20.59 -8.34 -15.78
C GLN A 314 -20.18 -8.41 -14.31
#